data_4cff4b8f30d774007b1aa4920d48390a
#
_entry.id   4cff4b8f30d774007b1aa4920d48390a
#
_cell.length_a   1.000
_cell.length_b   1.000
_cell.length_c   1.000
_cell.angle_alpha   90.00
_cell.angle_beta   90.00
_cell.angle_gamma   90.00
#
_symmetry.space_group_name_H-M   'P 1'
#
loop_
_entity.id
_entity.type
_entity.pdbx_description
1 polymer ?
#
loop_
_entity_poly.entity_id
_entity_poly.type
_entity_poly.pdbx_seq_one_letter_code
_entity_poly.pdbx_strand_id
1 'polypeptide(L)'
;AYEMQRGLVGSEMCIRDSQAGAGGTEAQDWASMLLRQYLRYCERKGFKVEILEQSDGEVAGIKTATLKVEGDYAYGFLRTETGVHRLVRKSPFDSANGRHTSFSSLFVYPEVDDSIEIDINPADVRIDTYRASGAGGQHINKTDSAVRLTHAPVSYTHLRAHETSLPSRM
;
A
#
# COMPACT_ATOMS: atom_id res chain seq x y z
N ALA A 1 9.53 10.01 -20.65
CA ALA A 1 8.50 9.23 -19.89
C ALA A 1 8.54 7.73 -20.22
N TYR A 2 9.03 7.31 -21.40
CA TYR A 2 9.10 5.88 -21.79
C TYR A 2 10.35 5.15 -21.25
N GLU A 3 11.42 5.85 -20.92
CA GLU A 3 12.65 5.25 -20.41
C GLU A 3 12.61 4.91 -18.92
N MET A 4 11.78 5.60 -18.15
CA MET A 4 11.61 5.29 -16.71
C MET A 4 10.92 3.94 -16.43
N GLN A 5 10.25 3.34 -17.41
CA GLN A 5 9.62 2.03 -17.25
C GLN A 5 10.55 0.83 -17.53
N ARG A 6 11.71 1.06 -18.13
CA ARG A 6 12.71 0.01 -18.40
C ARG A 6 13.59 -0.35 -17.20
N GLY A 7 13.60 0.49 -16.16
CA GLY A 7 14.45 0.29 -14.97
C GLY A 7 13.77 -0.42 -13.79
N LEU A 8 12.45 -0.60 -13.82
CA LEU A 8 11.72 -1.28 -12.73
C LEU A 8 11.67 -2.79 -12.99
N VAL A 9 12.73 -3.48 -12.60
CA VAL A 9 12.89 -4.94 -12.81
C VAL A 9 12.09 -5.74 -11.79
N GLY A 10 11.70 -5.15 -10.67
CA GLY A 10 10.94 -5.80 -9.61
C GLY A 10 9.63 -5.08 -9.28
N SER A 11 8.69 -5.81 -8.77
CA SER A 11 7.49 -5.24 -8.13
C SER A 11 7.15 -6.04 -6.89
N GLU A 12 6.80 -5.35 -5.82
CA GLU A 12 6.22 -5.98 -4.66
C GLU A 12 4.71 -5.97 -4.75
N MET A 13 4.11 -7.08 -4.39
CA MET A 13 2.66 -7.25 -4.36
C MET A 13 2.23 -7.67 -2.96
N CYS A 14 1.38 -6.89 -2.34
CA CYS A 14 0.81 -7.19 -1.03
C CYS A 14 -0.66 -7.54 -1.16
N ILE A 15 -1.03 -8.73 -0.73
CA ILE A 15 -2.42 -9.19 -0.62
C ILE A 15 -2.81 -9.13 0.85
N ARG A 16 -3.87 -8.39 1.16
CA ARG A 16 -4.42 -8.30 2.51
C ARG A 16 -5.90 -8.62 2.50
N ASP A 17 -6.36 -9.29 3.54
CA ASP A 17 -7.77 -9.32 3.82
C ASP A 17 -8.23 -7.88 4.17
N SER A 18 -9.19 -7.33 3.45
CA SER A 18 -9.72 -6.02 3.79
C SER A 18 -10.73 -6.18 4.91
N GLN A 19 -10.37 -5.79 6.11
CA GLN A 19 -11.29 -5.66 7.23
C GLN A 19 -12.28 -4.50 7.01
N ALA A 20 -13.12 -4.60 6.02
CA ALA A 20 -14.32 -3.80 5.97
C ALA A 20 -15.45 -4.56 6.68
N GLY A 21 -15.42 -4.61 8.00
CA GLY A 21 -16.56 -4.94 8.84
C GLY A 21 -16.85 -6.40 9.14
N ALA A 22 -16.27 -7.40 8.47
CA ALA A 22 -16.43 -8.81 8.79
C ALA A 22 -15.29 -9.63 8.17
N GLY A 23 -14.07 -9.38 8.61
CA GLY A 23 -12.88 -10.20 8.27
C GLY A 23 -12.98 -11.57 8.94
N GLY A 24 -13.83 -12.42 8.42
CA GLY A 24 -13.99 -13.80 8.88
C GLY A 24 -13.23 -14.77 8.00
N THR A 25 -13.34 -16.04 8.33
CA THR A 25 -12.74 -17.19 7.63
C THR A 25 -12.94 -17.12 6.10
N GLU A 26 -14.10 -16.61 5.63
CA GLU A 26 -14.39 -16.44 4.21
C GLU A 26 -13.47 -15.44 3.51
N ALA A 27 -13.16 -14.30 4.14
CA ALA A 27 -12.27 -13.31 3.55
C ALA A 27 -10.81 -13.81 3.54
N GLN A 28 -10.41 -14.53 4.57
CA GLN A 28 -9.09 -15.16 4.66
C GLN A 28 -8.91 -16.26 3.60
N ASP A 29 -9.96 -17.07 3.36
CA ASP A 29 -9.95 -18.06 2.30
C ASP A 29 -9.93 -17.42 0.91
N TRP A 30 -10.68 -16.32 0.73
CA TRP A 30 -10.64 -15.54 -0.50
C TRP A 30 -9.24 -14.96 -0.78
N ALA A 31 -8.56 -14.42 0.23
CA ALA A 31 -7.19 -13.95 0.11
C ALA A 31 -6.23 -15.07 -0.32
N SER A 32 -6.40 -16.29 0.23
CA SER A 32 -5.64 -17.48 -0.18
C SER A 32 -5.92 -17.87 -1.63
N MET A 33 -7.15 -17.78 -2.08
CA MET A 33 -7.51 -18.06 -3.48
C MET A 33 -6.86 -17.04 -4.43
N LEU A 34 -6.87 -15.74 -4.06
CA LEU A 34 -6.19 -14.69 -4.83
C LEU A 34 -4.69 -14.94 -4.89
N LEU A 35 -4.04 -15.24 -3.76
CA LEU A 35 -2.63 -15.59 -3.73
C LEU A 35 -2.31 -16.71 -4.73
N ARG A 36 -3.07 -17.80 -4.69
CA ARG A 36 -2.89 -18.92 -5.61
C ARG A 36 -3.12 -18.54 -7.08
N GLN A 37 -4.08 -17.65 -7.35
CA GLN A 37 -4.36 -17.15 -8.69
C GLN A 37 -3.16 -16.37 -9.25
N TYR A 38 -2.59 -15.45 -8.45
CA TYR A 38 -1.44 -14.65 -8.88
C TYR A 38 -0.16 -15.47 -8.99
N LEU A 39 0.09 -16.41 -8.09
CA LEU A 39 1.22 -17.33 -8.21
C LEU A 39 1.18 -18.10 -9.55
N ARG A 40 0.02 -18.67 -9.90
CA ARG A 40 -0.16 -19.36 -11.18
C ARG A 40 -0.09 -18.44 -12.40
N TYR A 41 -0.53 -17.19 -12.26
CA TYR A 41 -0.38 -16.20 -13.32
C TYR A 41 1.09 -15.89 -13.58
N CYS A 42 1.85 -15.61 -12.53
CA CYS A 42 3.28 -15.33 -12.60
C CYS A 42 4.06 -16.52 -13.19
N GLU A 43 3.75 -17.73 -12.75
CA GLU A 43 4.35 -18.96 -13.30
C GLU A 43 4.13 -19.08 -14.82
N ARG A 44 2.89 -18.86 -15.28
CA ARG A 44 2.56 -18.89 -16.71
C ARG A 44 3.25 -17.80 -17.53
N LYS A 45 3.53 -16.65 -16.91
CA LYS A 45 4.26 -15.54 -17.53
C LYS A 45 5.78 -15.72 -17.46
N GLY A 46 6.27 -16.69 -16.72
CA GLY A 46 7.69 -16.91 -16.50
C GLY A 46 8.31 -15.89 -15.54
N PHE A 47 7.49 -15.25 -14.70
CA PHE A 47 7.98 -14.34 -13.66
C PHE A 47 8.53 -15.15 -12.49
N LYS A 48 9.62 -14.67 -11.90
CA LYS A 48 10.15 -15.23 -10.67
C LYS A 48 9.38 -14.64 -9.50
N VAL A 49 8.90 -15.49 -8.61
CA VAL A 49 8.12 -15.08 -7.44
C VAL A 49 8.78 -15.59 -6.18
N GLU A 50 8.90 -14.70 -5.20
CA GLU A 50 9.38 -15.00 -3.85
C GLU A 50 8.32 -14.56 -2.85
N ILE A 51 7.97 -15.41 -1.90
CA ILE A 51 7.07 -15.07 -0.80
C ILE A 51 7.93 -14.48 0.30
N LEU A 52 7.79 -13.18 0.56
CA LEU A 52 8.54 -12.47 1.59
C LEU A 52 7.92 -12.69 2.97
N GLU A 53 6.60 -12.62 3.04
CA GLU A 53 5.86 -12.76 4.29
C GLU A 53 4.51 -13.40 4.02
N GLN A 54 4.09 -14.29 4.90
CA GLN A 54 2.76 -14.86 4.90
C GLN A 54 2.29 -15.03 6.35
N SER A 55 1.08 -14.58 6.63
CA SER A 55 0.41 -14.78 7.91
C SER A 55 -0.85 -15.59 7.69
N ASP A 56 -0.93 -16.76 8.30
CA ASP A 56 -2.06 -17.67 8.14
C ASP A 56 -3.29 -17.19 8.90
N GLY A 57 -4.45 -17.59 8.40
CA GLY A 57 -5.73 -17.39 9.07
C GLY A 57 -5.87 -18.28 10.31
N GLU A 58 -6.82 -17.93 11.18
CA GLU A 58 -7.04 -18.70 12.42
C GLU A 58 -7.68 -20.06 12.17
N VAL A 59 -8.54 -20.16 11.19
CA VAL A 59 -9.30 -21.38 10.85
C VAL A 59 -8.94 -21.87 9.44
N ALA A 60 -8.85 -20.96 8.49
CA ALA A 60 -8.52 -21.25 7.11
C ALA A 60 -8.01 -19.99 6.39
N GLY A 61 -7.28 -20.19 5.28
CA GLY A 61 -6.82 -19.10 4.43
C GLY A 61 -5.65 -18.33 5.03
N ILE A 62 -5.46 -17.09 4.58
CA ILE A 62 -4.38 -16.20 4.99
C ILE A 62 -4.93 -14.83 5.40
N LYS A 63 -4.29 -14.19 6.39
CA LYS A 63 -4.57 -12.81 6.79
C LYS A 63 -3.87 -11.82 5.87
N THR A 64 -2.61 -12.07 5.61
CA THR A 64 -1.76 -11.21 4.78
C THR A 64 -0.72 -12.07 4.07
N ALA A 65 -0.37 -11.70 2.84
CA ALA A 65 0.79 -12.24 2.14
C ALA A 65 1.47 -11.13 1.35
N THR A 66 2.79 -11.10 1.41
CA THR A 66 3.63 -10.18 0.65
C THR A 66 4.51 -10.99 -0.29
N LEU A 67 4.45 -10.66 -1.58
CA LEU A 67 5.17 -11.33 -2.64
C LEU A 67 6.11 -10.34 -3.32
N LYS A 68 7.31 -10.79 -3.65
CA LYS A 68 8.20 -10.12 -4.59
C LYS A 68 8.08 -10.82 -5.94
N VAL A 69 7.80 -10.05 -6.98
CA VAL A 69 7.65 -10.56 -8.35
C VAL A 69 8.69 -9.90 -9.24
N GLU A 70 9.57 -10.69 -9.83
CA GLU A 70 10.60 -10.23 -10.74
C GLU A 70 10.30 -10.71 -12.16
N GLY A 71 10.30 -9.80 -13.12
CA GLY A 71 10.09 -10.13 -14.51
C GLY A 71 9.91 -8.89 -15.39
N ASP A 72 10.07 -9.09 -16.69
CA ASP A 72 9.93 -8.02 -17.68
C ASP A 72 8.52 -7.45 -17.66
N TYR A 73 8.40 -6.15 -17.34
CA TYR A 73 7.14 -5.43 -17.24
C TYR A 73 6.16 -5.97 -16.18
N ALA A 74 6.64 -6.73 -15.18
CA ALA A 74 5.79 -7.30 -14.14
C ALA A 74 4.90 -6.25 -13.46
N TYR A 75 5.48 -5.11 -13.06
CA TYR A 75 4.73 -3.99 -12.51
C TYR A 75 3.66 -3.46 -13.48
N GLY A 76 3.99 -3.33 -14.76
CA GLY A 76 3.05 -2.84 -15.78
C GLY A 76 1.79 -3.70 -15.90
N PHE A 77 1.94 -5.03 -15.80
CA PHE A 77 0.82 -5.98 -15.84
C PHE A 77 0.03 -6.01 -14.52
N LEU A 78 0.72 -5.95 -13.40
CA LEU A 78 0.09 -6.15 -12.09
C LEU A 78 -0.50 -4.87 -11.48
N ARG A 79 -0.01 -3.69 -11.83
CA ARG A 79 -0.46 -2.41 -11.25
C ARG A 79 -1.96 -2.16 -11.37
N THR A 80 -2.57 -2.66 -12.43
CA THR A 80 -3.99 -2.48 -12.72
C THR A 80 -4.88 -3.36 -11.86
N GLU A 81 -4.30 -4.35 -11.18
CA GLU A 81 -4.99 -5.25 -10.27
C GLU A 81 -5.11 -4.66 -8.85
N THR A 82 -4.43 -3.52 -8.59
CA THR A 82 -4.53 -2.84 -7.29
C THR A 82 -5.96 -2.42 -7.00
N GLY A 83 -6.48 -2.87 -5.87
CA GLY A 83 -7.84 -2.53 -5.45
C GLY A 83 -8.48 -3.58 -4.56
N VAL A 84 -9.79 -3.48 -4.41
CA VAL A 84 -10.59 -4.39 -3.61
C VAL A 84 -11.29 -5.41 -4.52
N HIS A 85 -10.99 -6.67 -4.29
CA HIS A 85 -11.53 -7.81 -5.02
C HIS A 85 -12.70 -8.43 -4.25
N ARG A 86 -13.84 -8.56 -4.91
CA ARG A 86 -15.07 -9.11 -4.34
C ARG A 86 -15.30 -10.53 -4.80
N LEU A 87 -15.55 -11.43 -3.84
CA LEU A 87 -16.03 -12.78 -4.08
C LEU A 87 -17.47 -12.92 -3.61
N VAL A 88 -18.30 -13.51 -4.45
CA VAL A 88 -19.66 -13.89 -4.08
C VAL A 88 -19.84 -15.36 -4.36
N ARG A 89 -20.02 -16.15 -3.29
CA ARG A 89 -20.21 -17.61 -3.41
C ARG A 89 -21.07 -18.14 -2.27
N LYS A 90 -21.50 -19.39 -2.39
CA LYS A 90 -22.00 -20.16 -1.24
C LYS A 90 -20.82 -20.47 -0.33
N SER A 91 -20.94 -20.16 0.96
CA SER A 91 -19.86 -20.39 1.92
C SER A 91 -19.68 -21.88 2.21
N PRO A 92 -18.45 -22.41 2.06
CA PRO A 92 -18.16 -23.78 2.52
C PRO A 92 -18.04 -23.86 4.05
N PHE A 93 -17.99 -22.73 4.74
CA PHE A 93 -17.88 -22.64 6.21
C PHE A 93 -19.22 -22.42 6.90
N ASP A 94 -20.28 -22.17 6.13
CA ASP A 94 -21.64 -21.98 6.64
C ASP A 94 -22.46 -23.24 6.44
N SER A 95 -22.91 -23.82 7.55
CA SER A 95 -23.77 -25.02 7.54
C SER A 95 -25.12 -24.80 6.83
N ALA A 96 -25.58 -23.55 6.78
CA ALA A 96 -26.83 -23.18 6.09
C ALA A 96 -26.65 -23.00 4.58
N ASN A 97 -25.44 -23.15 4.03
CA ASN A 97 -25.13 -22.90 2.63
C ASN A 97 -25.54 -21.53 2.11
N GLY A 98 -25.55 -20.52 2.98
CA GLY A 98 -25.89 -19.17 2.65
C GLY A 98 -24.94 -18.55 1.62
N ARG A 99 -25.45 -17.59 0.85
CA ARG A 99 -24.64 -16.81 -0.08
C ARG A 99 -23.91 -15.70 0.67
N HIS A 100 -22.59 -15.75 0.66
CA HIS A 100 -21.73 -14.75 1.32
C HIS A 100 -20.99 -13.89 0.30
N THR A 101 -20.71 -12.66 0.69
CA THR A 101 -19.86 -11.73 -0.05
C THR A 101 -18.64 -11.42 0.79
N SER A 102 -17.46 -11.64 0.21
CA SER A 102 -16.17 -11.41 0.86
C SER A 102 -15.32 -10.46 0.03
N PHE A 103 -14.47 -9.71 0.71
CA PHE A 103 -13.57 -8.74 0.10
C PHE A 103 -12.13 -9.04 0.51
N SER A 104 -11.21 -8.83 -0.43
CA SER A 104 -9.79 -8.85 -0.18
C SER A 104 -9.13 -7.72 -0.96
N SER A 105 -8.17 -7.06 -0.37
CA SER A 105 -7.45 -5.95 -1.01
C SER A 105 -6.10 -6.41 -1.52
N LEU A 106 -5.76 -5.95 -2.71
CA LEU A 106 -4.48 -6.14 -3.36
C LEU A 106 -3.81 -4.79 -3.57
N PHE A 107 -2.54 -4.70 -3.21
CA PHE A 107 -1.70 -3.54 -3.48
C PHE A 107 -0.46 -3.98 -4.24
N VAL A 108 -0.14 -3.26 -5.30
CA VAL A 108 1.05 -3.49 -6.11
C VAL A 108 1.84 -2.19 -6.19
N TYR A 109 3.11 -2.25 -5.81
CA TYR A 109 4.02 -1.12 -5.89
C TYR A 109 5.37 -1.57 -6.48
N PRO A 110 6.06 -0.68 -7.18
CA PRO A 110 7.37 -1.00 -7.71
C PRO A 110 8.38 -1.09 -6.57
N GLU A 111 9.29 -2.05 -6.65
CA GLU A 111 10.49 -2.04 -5.82
C GLU A 111 11.38 -0.90 -6.31
N VAL A 112 11.69 0.03 -5.42
CA VAL A 112 12.59 1.14 -5.70
C VAL A 112 13.96 0.76 -5.19
N ASP A 113 14.94 0.69 -6.10
CA ASP A 113 16.33 0.54 -5.72
C ASP A 113 16.77 1.76 -4.91
N ASP A 114 17.28 1.53 -3.71
CA ASP A 114 17.93 2.56 -2.88
C ASP A 114 19.27 3.05 -3.48
N SER A 115 19.59 2.64 -4.71
CA SER A 115 20.82 3.00 -5.41
C SER A 115 20.88 4.46 -5.89
N ILE A 116 19.76 5.19 -5.80
CA ILE A 116 19.73 6.62 -6.12
C ILE A 116 20.05 7.39 -4.84
N GLU A 117 21.32 7.59 -4.56
CA GLU A 117 21.78 8.55 -3.56
C GLU A 117 21.41 9.95 -4.04
N ILE A 118 20.40 10.55 -3.44
CA ILE A 118 20.04 11.95 -3.70
C ILE A 118 20.76 12.80 -2.67
N ASP A 119 21.85 13.43 -3.09
CA ASP A 119 22.53 14.43 -2.28
C ASP A 119 21.79 15.76 -2.39
N ILE A 120 21.11 16.14 -1.31
CA ILE A 120 20.42 17.42 -1.21
C ILE A 120 21.33 18.39 -0.45
N ASN A 121 21.90 19.35 -1.18
CA ASN A 121 22.68 20.42 -0.55
C ASN A 121 21.76 21.28 0.35
N PRO A 122 22.02 21.35 1.67
CA PRO A 122 21.20 22.14 2.59
C PRO A 122 21.11 23.64 2.23
N ALA A 123 22.11 24.16 1.51
CA ALA A 123 22.11 25.55 1.07
C ALA A 123 21.04 25.86 0.02
N ASP A 124 20.60 24.83 -0.71
CA ASP A 124 19.56 24.95 -1.74
C ASP A 124 18.14 24.78 -1.18
N VAL A 125 18.02 24.43 0.11
CA VAL A 125 16.75 24.20 0.77
C VAL A 125 16.43 25.37 1.70
N ARG A 126 15.41 26.14 1.34
CA ARG A 126 14.84 27.18 2.21
C ARG A 126 13.75 26.58 3.09
N ILE A 127 13.89 26.80 4.39
CA ILE A 127 12.93 26.34 5.41
C ILE A 127 12.20 27.56 5.96
N ASP A 128 10.91 27.64 5.72
CA ASP A 128 10.04 28.69 6.28
C ASP A 128 9.09 28.05 7.30
N THR A 129 9.09 28.56 8.53
CA THR A 129 8.11 28.19 9.56
C THR A 129 7.02 29.24 9.64
N TYR A 130 5.78 28.83 9.77
CA TYR A 130 4.63 29.74 9.88
C TYR A 130 3.48 29.10 10.66
N ARG A 131 2.49 29.91 11.00
CA ARG A 131 1.30 29.45 11.71
C ARG A 131 0.41 28.65 10.77
N ALA A 132 0.04 27.44 11.19
CA ALA A 132 -0.91 26.65 10.43
C ALA A 132 -2.29 27.33 10.45
N SER A 133 -2.89 27.51 9.28
CA SER A 133 -4.25 28.02 9.14
C SER A 133 -5.20 26.82 8.94
N GLY A 134 -6.04 26.53 9.92
CA GLY A 134 -7.02 25.43 9.85
C GLY A 134 -8.03 25.50 10.99
N ALA A 135 -9.11 24.74 10.86
CA ALA A 135 -10.09 24.55 11.92
C ALA A 135 -9.44 23.76 13.06
N GLY A 136 -9.08 24.42 14.13
CA GLY A 136 -8.44 23.84 15.31
C GLY A 136 -8.45 24.80 16.49
N GLY A 137 -8.16 24.27 17.66
CA GLY A 137 -8.22 25.03 18.91
C GLY A 137 -7.16 26.15 19.02
N GLN A 138 -7.19 26.86 20.14
CA GLN A 138 -6.36 28.03 20.39
C GLN A 138 -4.83 27.84 20.27
N HIS A 139 -4.36 26.61 20.37
CA HIS A 139 -2.95 26.23 20.28
C HIS A 139 -2.40 26.35 18.84
N ILE A 140 -3.19 26.03 17.82
CA ILE A 140 -2.78 26.09 16.41
C ILE A 140 -2.51 27.53 15.96
N ASN A 141 -3.22 28.51 16.54
CA ASN A 141 -3.10 29.91 16.18
C ASN A 141 -1.96 30.65 16.93
N LYS A 142 -1.32 29.98 17.90
CA LYS A 142 -0.24 30.57 18.70
C LYS A 142 1.15 30.06 18.39
N THR A 143 1.26 28.89 17.80
CA THR A 143 2.56 28.23 17.50
C THR A 143 2.81 28.15 16.01
N ASP A 144 4.04 28.43 15.58
CA ASP A 144 4.50 28.28 14.19
C ASP A 144 4.80 26.80 13.93
N SER A 145 3.72 25.99 13.79
CA SER A 145 3.79 24.54 13.67
C SER A 145 3.80 24.02 12.23
N ALA A 146 3.58 24.89 11.25
CA ALA A 146 3.66 24.54 9.85
C ALA A 146 5.06 24.83 9.28
N VAL A 147 5.59 23.91 8.52
CA VAL A 147 6.90 24.02 7.88
C VAL A 147 6.73 23.94 6.37
N ARG A 148 7.35 24.88 5.67
CA ARG A 148 7.46 24.90 4.22
C ARG A 148 8.92 24.68 3.84
N LEU A 149 9.18 23.67 3.05
CA LEU A 149 10.47 23.40 2.45
C LEU A 149 10.40 23.77 0.96
N THR A 150 11.28 24.66 0.53
CA THR A 150 11.38 25.04 -0.89
C THR A 150 12.79 24.70 -1.38
N HIS A 151 12.88 23.82 -2.37
CA HIS A 151 14.13 23.47 -3.03
C HIS A 151 14.31 24.39 -4.25
N ALA A 152 15.26 25.32 -4.17
CA ALA A 152 15.44 26.39 -5.16
C ALA A 152 15.75 25.89 -6.58
N PRO A 153 16.66 24.91 -6.81
CA PRO A 153 17.02 24.46 -8.16
C PRO A 153 15.88 23.82 -8.93
N VAL A 154 14.95 23.13 -8.25
CA VAL A 154 13.83 22.42 -8.89
C VAL A 154 12.51 23.18 -8.73
N SER A 155 12.49 24.29 -8.00
CA SER A 155 11.28 25.08 -7.67
C SER A 155 10.17 24.23 -7.03
N TYR A 156 10.55 23.17 -6.34
CA TYR A 156 9.62 22.27 -5.65
C TYR A 156 9.34 22.77 -4.24
N THR A 157 8.08 22.85 -3.87
CA THR A 157 7.64 23.26 -2.53
C THR A 157 6.87 22.15 -1.85
N HIS A 158 7.35 21.69 -0.71
CA HIS A 158 6.67 20.74 0.15
C HIS A 158 6.11 21.42 1.40
N LEU A 159 4.83 21.20 1.66
CA LEU A 159 4.11 21.74 2.82
C LEU A 159 3.74 20.60 3.76
N ARG A 160 4.17 20.69 5.00
CA ARG A 160 3.73 19.79 6.07
C ARG A 160 3.12 20.60 7.20
N ALA A 161 1.81 20.46 7.41
CA ALA A 161 1.15 20.92 8.63
C ALA A 161 1.22 19.78 9.65
N HIS A 162 1.73 20.05 10.83
CA HIS A 162 1.74 19.09 11.93
C HIS A 162 0.39 19.18 12.65
N GLU A 163 -0.50 18.23 12.41
CA GLU A 163 -1.65 18.01 13.26
C GLU A 163 -1.18 17.30 14.54
N THR A 164 -1.11 18.02 15.63
CA THR A 164 -1.01 17.42 16.95
C THR A 164 -2.40 16.98 17.38
N SER A 165 -2.85 15.81 16.97
CA SER A 165 -3.94 15.13 17.63
C SER A 165 -3.42 14.64 18.97
N LEU A 166 -3.69 15.38 20.03
CA LEU A 166 -3.56 14.88 21.39
C LEU A 166 -4.57 13.74 21.55
N PRO A 167 -4.15 12.52 21.99
CA PRO A 167 -5.10 11.51 22.39
C PRO A 167 -5.94 12.09 23.52
N SER A 168 -7.25 12.15 23.32
CA SER A 168 -8.19 12.49 24.38
C SER A 168 -8.03 11.44 25.48
N ARG A 169 -7.45 11.84 26.61
CA ARG A 169 -7.56 11.06 27.83
C ARG A 169 -9.02 11.11 28.29
N MET A 170 -9.72 9.98 28.20
CA MET A 170 -10.77 9.67 29.15
C MET A 170 -10.15 9.11 30.42
#